data_f9b0f1e7c2dd4f4677520eb3dc2c4421
#
_entry.id   f9b0f1e7c2dd4f4677520eb3dc2c4421
#
_cell.length_a   1.000
_cell.length_b   1.000
_cell.length_c   1.000
_cell.angle_alpha   90.00
_cell.angle_beta   90.00
_cell.angle_gamma   90.00
#
_symmetry.space_group_name_H-M   'P 1'
#
loop_
_entity.id
_entity.type
_entity.pdbx_description
1 polymer ?
#
loop_
_entity_poly.entity_id
_entity_poly.type
_entity_poly.pdbx_seq_one_letter_code
_entity_poly.pdbx_strand_id
1 'polypeptide(L)'
;MEIHEIIKYIDEHLQEDISLVELGKLAGYSPWHMYKLIKFYTGEPLASYIRKRRLLLAAQDIKGNSNLLDVAMNYGYETAAGFYKAFMKQFNCSPSDFKRSISNFHISNTFAEVTKIIYENGVIEMGKVIVRKLQNEDAVSLREYIFVQNTLSEVEERVSQSLKNMEKGDNIYVVAVVDDNIVGTLGLNRENHPIVRHRASLADEVVNPAFSDMGIPNLLFSKALEFAKTLGIKIITGSSRANYFSERFFGENKFIEIGRIPNGFIESWNNNETYDEILYYYQI
;
A
#
# COMPACT_ATOMS: atom_id res chain seq x y z
N MET A 1 3.01 18.97 5.99
CA MET A 1 2.96 18.33 4.66
C MET A 1 2.62 16.88 4.87
N GLU A 2 1.58 16.40 4.22
CA GLU A 2 1.10 15.01 4.33
C GLU A 2 2.06 14.04 3.60
N ILE A 3 2.10 12.77 3.99
CA ILE A 3 3.05 11.81 3.39
C ILE A 3 2.87 11.65 1.87
N HIS A 4 1.64 11.67 1.37
CA HIS A 4 1.37 11.60 -0.06
C HIS A 4 1.94 12.82 -0.83
N GLU A 5 1.93 14.01 -0.22
CA GLU A 5 2.58 15.21 -0.79
C GLU A 5 4.10 15.07 -0.79
N ILE A 6 4.65 14.42 0.26
CA ILE A 6 6.08 14.11 0.33
C ILE A 6 6.47 13.12 -0.77
N ILE A 7 5.70 12.06 -0.96
CA ILE A 7 5.94 11.08 -2.02
C ILE A 7 5.80 11.72 -3.40
N LYS A 8 4.78 12.54 -3.59
CA LYS A 8 4.61 13.32 -4.82
C LYS A 8 5.80 14.26 -5.06
N TYR A 9 6.24 14.98 -4.03
CA TYR A 9 7.43 15.83 -4.12
C TYR A 9 8.67 15.02 -4.53
N ILE A 10 8.90 13.85 -3.92
CA ILE A 10 10.01 12.96 -4.30
C ILE A 10 9.91 12.58 -5.78
N ASP A 11 8.72 12.19 -6.25
CA ASP A 11 8.50 11.76 -7.63
C ASP A 11 8.68 12.91 -8.65
N GLU A 12 8.37 14.14 -8.26
CA GLU A 12 8.58 15.33 -9.09
C GLU A 12 10.06 15.80 -9.14
N HIS A 13 10.89 15.39 -8.14
CA HIS A 13 12.29 15.81 -7.99
C HIS A 13 13.30 14.66 -8.12
N LEU A 14 12.92 13.57 -8.78
CA LEU A 14 13.76 12.35 -8.87
C LEU A 14 15.14 12.56 -9.52
N GLN A 15 15.33 13.64 -10.28
CA GLN A 15 16.63 13.95 -10.88
C GLN A 15 17.55 14.73 -9.93
N GLU A 16 17.04 15.18 -8.79
CA GLU A 16 17.77 15.96 -7.79
C GLU A 16 18.28 15.07 -6.65
N ASP A 17 19.20 15.59 -5.85
CA ASP A 17 19.63 14.92 -4.63
C ASP A 17 18.62 15.18 -3.51
N ILE A 18 17.84 14.15 -3.19
CA ILE A 18 16.81 14.20 -2.15
C ILE A 18 17.32 13.53 -0.89
N SER A 19 17.32 14.26 0.23
CA SER A 19 17.73 13.73 1.53
C SER A 19 16.60 13.71 2.55
N LEU A 20 16.69 12.77 3.53
CA LEU A 20 15.76 12.74 4.67
C LEU A 20 15.77 14.02 5.49
N VAL A 21 16.91 14.75 5.50
CA VAL A 21 17.05 16.01 6.22
C VAL A 21 16.22 17.11 5.56
N GLU A 22 16.27 17.18 4.22
CA GLU A 22 15.48 18.15 3.46
C GLU A 22 13.99 17.86 3.54
N LEU A 23 13.60 16.62 3.30
CA LEU A 23 12.21 16.20 3.43
C LEU A 23 11.68 16.46 4.85
N GLY A 24 12.50 16.18 5.87
CA GLY A 24 12.14 16.46 7.25
C GLY A 24 11.92 17.97 7.50
N LYS A 25 12.78 18.84 6.96
CA LYS A 25 12.59 20.29 7.05
C LYS A 25 11.32 20.77 6.35
N LEU A 26 11.04 20.25 5.15
CA LEU A 26 9.85 20.60 4.38
C LEU A 26 8.55 20.20 5.09
N ALA A 27 8.55 19.04 5.72
CA ALA A 27 7.36 18.47 6.34
C ALA A 27 7.22 18.77 7.85
N GLY A 28 8.22 19.40 8.47
CA GLY A 28 8.23 19.65 9.91
C GLY A 28 8.56 18.41 10.76
N TYR A 29 9.25 17.43 10.19
CA TYR A 29 9.60 16.17 10.86
C TYR A 29 11.11 16.03 11.09
N SER A 30 11.50 15.23 12.09
CA SER A 30 12.88 14.80 12.23
C SER A 30 13.29 13.85 11.10
N PRO A 31 14.59 13.78 10.71
CA PRO A 31 15.06 12.83 9.68
C PRO A 31 14.72 11.36 10.01
N TRP A 32 14.73 11.01 11.29
CA TRP A 32 14.36 9.68 11.76
C TRP A 32 12.86 9.38 11.59
N HIS A 33 12.01 10.35 11.89
CA HIS A 33 10.58 10.22 11.66
C HIS A 33 10.29 10.10 10.17
N MET A 34 10.94 10.93 9.35
CA MET A 34 10.83 10.88 7.89
C MET A 34 11.28 9.53 7.32
N TYR A 35 12.39 8.96 7.82
CA TYR A 35 12.82 7.62 7.44
C TYR A 35 11.74 6.58 7.70
N LYS A 36 11.14 6.60 8.90
CA LYS A 36 10.05 5.66 9.25
C LYS A 36 8.82 5.84 8.38
N LEU A 37 8.39 7.08 8.18
CA LEU A 37 7.24 7.41 7.34
C LEU A 37 7.44 6.90 5.91
N ILE A 38 8.55 7.24 5.27
CA ILE A 38 8.82 6.83 3.90
C ILE A 38 8.91 5.30 3.83
N LYS A 39 9.66 4.66 4.73
CA LYS A 39 9.77 3.20 4.78
C LYS A 39 8.41 2.53 5.01
N PHE A 40 7.57 3.12 5.85
CA PHE A 40 6.21 2.63 6.08
C PHE A 40 5.35 2.73 4.81
N TYR A 41 5.38 3.91 4.15
CA TYR A 41 4.54 4.16 2.98
C TYR A 41 5.00 3.49 1.69
N THR A 42 6.31 3.34 1.49
CA THR A 42 6.87 2.80 0.26
C THR A 42 7.32 1.34 0.39
N GLY A 43 7.29 0.79 1.60
CA GLY A 43 7.85 -0.53 1.92
C GLY A 43 9.38 -0.58 1.97
N GLU A 44 10.09 0.52 1.64
CA GLU A 44 11.53 0.53 1.50
C GLU A 44 12.17 1.87 1.90
N PRO A 45 13.50 1.89 2.19
CA PRO A 45 14.20 3.14 2.50
C PRO A 45 14.18 4.11 1.31
N LEU A 46 14.23 5.43 1.60
CA LEU A 46 14.20 6.51 0.61
C LEU A 46 15.14 6.26 -0.59
N ALA A 47 16.39 5.91 -0.34
CA ALA A 47 17.37 5.70 -1.41
C ALA A 47 17.00 4.52 -2.34
N SER A 48 16.37 3.48 -1.81
CA SER A 48 15.87 2.34 -2.59
C SER A 48 14.65 2.76 -3.42
N TYR A 49 13.71 3.48 -2.80
CA TYR A 49 12.53 4.02 -3.48
C TYR A 49 12.94 4.93 -4.65
N ILE A 50 13.79 5.94 -4.41
CA ILE A 50 14.29 6.85 -5.47
C ILE A 50 14.95 6.06 -6.60
N ARG A 51 15.80 5.08 -6.27
CA ARG A 51 16.48 4.26 -7.29
C ARG A 51 15.50 3.51 -8.18
N LYS A 52 14.48 2.89 -7.58
CA LYS A 52 13.44 2.18 -8.35
C LYS A 52 12.64 3.15 -9.23
N ARG A 53 12.23 4.29 -8.70
CA ARG A 53 11.50 5.31 -9.45
C ARG A 53 12.31 5.85 -10.63
N ARG A 54 13.60 6.12 -10.41
CA ARG A 54 14.54 6.53 -11.48
C ARG A 54 14.64 5.47 -12.58
N LEU A 55 14.75 4.19 -12.22
CA LEU A 55 14.78 3.09 -13.20
C LEU A 55 13.48 2.97 -14.00
N LEU A 56 12.34 3.21 -13.38
CA LEU A 56 11.04 3.18 -14.07
C LEU A 56 10.91 4.31 -15.09
N LEU A 57 11.30 5.53 -14.71
CA LEU A 57 11.31 6.66 -15.64
C LEU A 57 12.35 6.44 -16.76
N ALA A 58 13.53 5.92 -16.43
CA ALA A 58 14.53 5.54 -17.43
C ALA A 58 13.99 4.50 -18.43
N ALA A 59 13.19 3.54 -17.97
CA ALA A 59 12.53 2.56 -18.84
C ALA A 59 11.52 3.23 -19.80
N GLN A 60 10.84 4.29 -19.38
CA GLN A 60 9.97 5.09 -20.26
C GLN A 60 10.78 5.82 -21.35
N ASP A 61 11.89 6.46 -20.96
CA ASP A 61 12.73 7.22 -21.87
C ASP A 61 13.46 6.32 -22.90
N ILE A 62 13.85 5.12 -22.50
CA ILE A 62 14.43 4.09 -23.39
C ILE A 62 13.47 3.78 -24.55
N LYS A 63 12.16 3.77 -24.28
CA LYS A 63 11.14 3.54 -25.29
C LYS A 63 11.10 4.66 -26.35
N GLY A 64 11.33 5.91 -25.92
CA GLY A 64 11.29 7.11 -26.79
C GLY A 64 12.46 7.26 -27.77
N ASN A 65 13.28 6.24 -27.97
CA ASN A 65 14.44 6.23 -28.90
C ASN A 65 15.69 6.98 -28.40
N SER A 66 15.75 7.34 -27.11
CA SER A 66 16.93 7.98 -26.49
C SER A 66 18.15 7.04 -26.46
N ASN A 67 19.33 7.62 -26.45
CA ASN A 67 20.58 6.89 -26.25
C ASN A 67 20.63 6.35 -24.81
N LEU A 68 20.93 5.06 -24.65
CA LEU A 68 20.98 4.39 -23.34
C LEU A 68 21.96 5.04 -22.35
N LEU A 69 23.07 5.62 -22.85
CA LEU A 69 24.06 6.29 -22.01
C LEU A 69 23.48 7.61 -21.49
N ASP A 70 22.82 8.38 -22.34
CA ASP A 70 22.21 9.66 -21.95
C ASP A 70 21.09 9.43 -20.94
N VAL A 71 20.27 8.40 -21.14
CA VAL A 71 19.26 7.99 -20.18
C VAL A 71 19.89 7.62 -18.84
N ALA A 72 20.94 6.79 -18.84
CA ALA A 72 21.63 6.39 -17.61
C ALA A 72 22.14 7.62 -16.83
N MET A 73 22.76 8.57 -17.51
CA MET A 73 23.29 9.80 -16.88
C MET A 73 22.17 10.70 -16.35
N ASN A 74 21.08 10.87 -17.08
CA ASN A 74 19.93 11.68 -16.67
C ASN A 74 19.26 11.17 -15.38
N TYR A 75 19.37 9.85 -15.12
CA TYR A 75 18.82 9.24 -13.90
C TYR A 75 19.87 8.93 -12.83
N GLY A 76 21.03 9.64 -12.87
CA GLY A 76 22.04 9.64 -11.82
C GLY A 76 22.94 8.39 -11.78
N TYR A 77 23.13 7.71 -12.91
CA TYR A 77 24.11 6.64 -13.03
C TYR A 77 25.41 7.16 -13.64
N GLU A 78 26.51 7.01 -12.91
CA GLU A 78 27.84 7.44 -13.38
C GLU A 78 28.37 6.61 -14.55
N THR A 79 27.89 5.36 -14.71
CA THR A 79 28.36 4.46 -15.77
C THR A 79 27.20 3.66 -16.40
N ALA A 80 27.34 3.40 -17.70
CA ALA A 80 26.39 2.52 -18.40
C ALA A 80 26.36 1.09 -17.80
N ALA A 81 27.49 0.59 -17.30
CA ALA A 81 27.55 -0.73 -16.68
C ALA A 81 26.80 -0.79 -15.34
N GLY A 82 26.86 0.28 -14.54
CA GLY A 82 26.10 0.43 -13.29
C GLY A 82 24.60 0.46 -13.57
N PHE A 83 24.18 1.26 -14.55
CA PHE A 83 22.81 1.32 -15.02
C PHE A 83 22.32 -0.05 -15.52
N TYR A 84 23.08 -0.70 -16.39
CA TYR A 84 22.75 -2.01 -16.94
C TYR A 84 22.48 -3.04 -15.82
N LYS A 85 23.40 -3.13 -14.84
CA LYS A 85 23.24 -4.04 -13.68
C LYS A 85 21.99 -3.74 -12.86
N ALA A 86 21.73 -2.46 -12.59
CA ALA A 86 20.55 -2.03 -11.83
C ALA A 86 19.26 -2.32 -12.60
N PHE A 87 19.24 -2.05 -13.90
CA PHE A 87 18.12 -2.33 -14.78
C PHE A 87 17.82 -3.83 -14.88
N MET A 88 18.87 -4.66 -15.14
CA MET A 88 18.73 -6.12 -15.13
C MET A 88 18.17 -6.65 -13.82
N LYS A 89 18.66 -6.13 -12.69
CA LYS A 89 18.17 -6.52 -11.37
C LYS A 89 16.69 -6.14 -11.16
N GLN A 90 16.26 -5.00 -11.69
CA GLN A 90 14.89 -4.49 -11.50
C GLN A 90 13.89 -5.14 -12.47
N PHE A 91 14.28 -5.34 -13.74
CA PHE A 91 13.38 -5.75 -14.81
C PHE A 91 13.66 -7.16 -15.36
N ASN A 92 14.63 -7.85 -14.83
CA ASN A 92 15.07 -9.19 -15.25
C ASN A 92 15.37 -9.31 -16.77
N CYS A 93 15.62 -8.19 -17.44
CA CYS A 93 16.00 -8.11 -18.85
C CYS A 93 16.96 -6.95 -19.09
N SER A 94 17.69 -6.97 -20.21
CA SER A 94 18.58 -5.86 -20.56
C SER A 94 17.77 -4.63 -21.03
N PRO A 95 18.31 -3.39 -20.88
CA PRO A 95 17.70 -2.19 -21.44
C PRO A 95 17.42 -2.31 -22.95
N SER A 96 18.29 -2.98 -23.68
CA SER A 96 18.15 -3.20 -25.13
C SER A 96 17.05 -4.21 -25.46
N ASP A 97 16.90 -5.27 -24.66
CA ASP A 97 15.82 -6.24 -24.81
C ASP A 97 14.48 -5.63 -24.43
N PHE A 98 14.46 -4.85 -23.37
CA PHE A 98 13.30 -4.09 -22.94
C PHE A 98 12.81 -3.15 -24.07
N LYS A 99 13.72 -2.40 -24.69
CA LYS A 99 13.41 -1.53 -25.83
C LYS A 99 12.77 -2.29 -27.01
N ARG A 100 13.25 -3.50 -27.30
CA ARG A 100 12.70 -4.34 -28.38
C ARG A 100 11.32 -4.91 -28.08
N SER A 101 11.08 -5.28 -26.81
CA SER A 101 9.82 -5.94 -26.41
C SER A 101 8.62 -4.97 -26.32
N ILE A 102 8.87 -3.69 -26.09
CA ILE A 102 7.81 -2.72 -25.74
C ILE A 102 7.47 -1.74 -26.90
N SER A 103 7.84 -2.01 -28.13
CA SER A 103 7.62 -1.09 -29.26
C SER A 103 6.14 -0.65 -29.47
N ASN A 104 5.16 -1.26 -28.80
CA ASN A 104 3.71 -1.01 -29.01
C ASN A 104 2.93 -0.57 -27.75
N PHE A 105 3.56 -0.25 -26.63
CA PHE A 105 2.83 0.08 -25.39
C PHE A 105 2.98 1.54 -24.96
N HIS A 106 1.84 2.18 -24.59
CA HIS A 106 1.83 3.42 -23.80
C HIS A 106 2.02 3.07 -22.34
N ILE A 107 3.13 3.51 -21.75
CA ILE A 107 3.40 3.35 -20.32
C ILE A 107 2.83 4.57 -19.59
N SER A 108 1.91 4.36 -18.67
CA SER A 108 1.40 5.44 -17.83
C SER A 108 2.40 5.79 -16.70
N ASN A 109 2.30 7.00 -16.17
CA ASN A 109 3.26 7.55 -15.21
C ASN A 109 3.17 6.98 -13.80
N THR A 110 2.28 6.02 -13.52
CA THR A 110 2.15 5.44 -12.18
C THR A 110 2.96 4.15 -12.03
N PHE A 111 3.60 3.99 -10.88
CA PHE A 111 4.40 2.81 -10.53
C PHE A 111 3.63 1.50 -10.74
N ALA A 112 2.37 1.47 -10.33
CA ALA A 112 1.52 0.29 -10.43
C ALA A 112 1.22 -0.12 -11.86
N GLU A 113 0.95 0.85 -12.75
CA GLU A 113 0.67 0.56 -14.16
C GLU A 113 1.91 0.10 -14.91
N VAL A 114 3.07 0.69 -14.62
CA VAL A 114 4.35 0.23 -15.22
C VAL A 114 4.69 -1.17 -14.71
N THR A 115 4.53 -1.43 -13.43
CA THR A 115 4.74 -2.75 -12.85
C THR A 115 3.78 -3.77 -13.48
N LYS A 116 2.49 -3.43 -13.62
CA LYS A 116 1.48 -4.29 -14.25
C LYS A 116 1.83 -4.61 -15.71
N ILE A 117 2.28 -3.63 -16.50
CA ILE A 117 2.68 -3.83 -17.91
C ILE A 117 3.92 -4.74 -18.01
N ILE A 118 4.89 -4.58 -17.14
CA ILE A 118 6.08 -5.44 -17.08
C ILE A 118 5.68 -6.89 -16.78
N TYR A 119 4.73 -7.08 -15.87
CA TYR A 119 4.21 -8.39 -15.50
C TYR A 119 3.35 -9.04 -16.60
N GLU A 120 2.46 -8.29 -17.25
CA GLU A 120 1.59 -8.81 -18.32
C GLU A 120 2.37 -9.27 -19.57
N ASN A 121 3.57 -8.74 -19.79
CA ASN A 121 4.43 -9.12 -20.91
C ASN A 121 5.45 -10.25 -20.60
N GLY A 122 5.26 -10.97 -19.50
CA GLY A 122 6.07 -12.15 -19.16
C GLY A 122 7.49 -11.85 -18.70
N VAL A 123 7.78 -10.59 -18.35
CA VAL A 123 9.10 -10.19 -17.82
C VAL A 123 9.20 -10.51 -16.33
N ILE A 124 8.06 -10.52 -15.62
CA ILE A 124 7.90 -11.06 -14.27
C ILE A 124 6.39 -11.45 -14.14
N GLU A 125 6.08 -12.70 -13.85
CA GLU A 125 4.75 -13.05 -13.33
C GLU A 125 4.58 -12.40 -11.96
N MET A 126 3.70 -11.40 -11.82
CA MET A 126 3.20 -11.05 -10.50
C MET A 126 2.42 -12.24 -9.99
N GLY A 127 2.83 -12.75 -8.86
CA GLY A 127 2.05 -13.74 -8.16
C GLY A 127 0.59 -13.28 -8.11
N LYS A 128 -0.32 -14.17 -8.46
CA LYS A 128 -1.76 -13.93 -8.37
C LYS A 128 -2.07 -13.40 -6.96
N VAL A 129 -2.73 -12.26 -6.84
CA VAL A 129 -3.20 -11.78 -5.55
C VAL A 129 -4.14 -12.83 -4.96
N ILE A 130 -3.72 -13.44 -3.88
CA ILE A 130 -4.52 -14.45 -3.16
C ILE A 130 -5.08 -13.77 -1.92
N VAL A 131 -6.40 -13.72 -1.80
CA VAL A 131 -7.06 -13.25 -0.58
C VAL A 131 -7.61 -14.44 0.19
N ARG A 132 -7.15 -14.60 1.43
CA ARG A 132 -7.49 -15.72 2.31
C ARG A 132 -7.69 -15.26 3.77
N LYS A 133 -8.21 -16.15 4.60
CA LYS A 133 -8.23 -15.92 6.04
C LYS A 133 -6.81 -15.84 6.60
N LEU A 134 -6.68 -15.07 7.69
CA LEU A 134 -5.48 -15.02 8.52
C LEU A 134 -5.09 -16.42 9.02
N GLN A 135 -3.79 -16.69 9.07
CA GLN A 135 -3.18 -17.92 9.57
C GLN A 135 -2.12 -17.59 10.64
N ASN A 136 -1.73 -18.58 11.43
CA ASN A 136 -0.80 -18.36 12.53
C ASN A 136 0.62 -17.97 12.05
N GLU A 137 1.05 -18.52 10.93
CA GLU A 137 2.33 -18.26 10.28
C GLU A 137 2.46 -16.87 9.67
N ASP A 138 1.37 -16.13 9.58
CA ASP A 138 1.34 -14.80 8.97
C ASP A 138 2.03 -13.70 9.80
N ALA A 139 2.30 -13.95 11.07
CA ALA A 139 2.83 -12.95 12.00
C ALA A 139 4.12 -12.29 11.53
N VAL A 140 5.04 -13.07 10.97
CA VAL A 140 6.34 -12.56 10.47
C VAL A 140 6.12 -11.61 9.30
N SER A 141 5.36 -12.04 8.28
CA SER A 141 5.06 -11.24 7.11
C SER A 141 4.23 -10.00 7.45
N LEU A 142 3.25 -10.11 8.34
CA LEU A 142 2.47 -8.97 8.84
C LEU A 142 3.36 -7.93 9.53
N ARG A 143 4.29 -8.36 10.37
CA ARG A 143 5.23 -7.46 11.04
C ARG A 143 6.16 -6.79 10.04
N GLU A 144 6.59 -7.49 9.02
CA GLU A 144 7.56 -6.99 8.04
C GLU A 144 6.95 -6.00 7.04
N TYR A 145 5.71 -6.25 6.59
CA TYR A 145 5.10 -5.52 5.48
C TYR A 145 3.90 -4.65 5.85
N ILE A 146 3.25 -4.91 6.98
CA ILE A 146 2.02 -4.20 7.41
C ILE A 146 2.24 -3.49 8.75
N PHE A 147 2.58 -4.21 9.81
CA PHE A 147 2.73 -3.65 11.16
C PHE A 147 4.20 -3.37 11.50
N VAL A 148 4.88 -2.67 10.60
CA VAL A 148 6.34 -2.43 10.65
C VAL A 148 6.82 -1.68 11.90
N GLN A 149 5.92 -1.02 12.64
CA GLN A 149 6.23 -0.29 13.87
C GLN A 149 6.16 -1.18 15.12
N ASN A 150 5.52 -2.35 15.02
CA ASN A 150 5.35 -3.27 16.12
C ASN A 150 6.54 -4.23 16.26
N THR A 151 6.73 -4.78 17.45
CA THR A 151 7.61 -5.92 17.64
C THR A 151 6.98 -7.20 17.11
N LEU A 152 7.78 -8.21 16.80
CA LEU A 152 7.24 -9.49 16.34
C LEU A 152 6.31 -10.11 17.40
N SER A 153 6.67 -10.03 18.68
CA SER A 153 5.84 -10.58 19.78
C SER A 153 4.47 -9.91 19.87
N GLU A 154 4.37 -8.59 19.67
CA GLU A 154 3.08 -7.89 19.64
C GLU A 154 2.22 -8.34 18.47
N VAL A 155 2.84 -8.59 17.30
CA VAL A 155 2.09 -9.07 16.11
C VAL A 155 1.66 -10.52 16.29
N GLU A 156 2.50 -11.39 16.86
CA GLU A 156 2.15 -12.77 17.18
C GLU A 156 0.97 -12.84 18.17
N GLU A 157 0.98 -12.01 19.22
CA GLU A 157 -0.14 -11.92 20.16
C GLU A 157 -1.42 -11.46 19.48
N ARG A 158 -1.33 -10.42 18.62
CA ARG A 158 -2.46 -9.91 17.82
C ARG A 158 -3.03 -10.98 16.87
N VAL A 159 -2.18 -11.73 16.18
CA VAL A 159 -2.57 -12.85 15.30
C VAL A 159 -3.27 -13.93 16.13
N SER A 160 -2.67 -14.36 17.23
CA SER A 160 -3.23 -15.38 18.13
C SER A 160 -4.61 -14.96 18.65
N GLN A 161 -4.77 -13.73 19.09
CA GLN A 161 -6.07 -13.23 19.56
C GLN A 161 -7.11 -13.15 18.43
N SER A 162 -6.71 -12.71 17.24
CA SER A 162 -7.59 -12.65 16.06
C SER A 162 -8.07 -14.04 15.67
N LEU A 163 -7.19 -15.03 15.64
CA LEU A 163 -7.56 -16.43 15.34
C LEU A 163 -8.56 -16.99 16.36
N LYS A 164 -8.34 -16.78 17.66
CA LYS A 164 -9.29 -17.18 18.71
C LYS A 164 -10.67 -16.54 18.54
N ASN A 165 -10.71 -15.26 18.15
CA ASN A 165 -11.96 -14.55 17.90
C ASN A 165 -12.65 -15.06 16.62
N MET A 166 -11.87 -15.41 15.57
CA MET A 166 -12.41 -16.02 14.35
C MET A 166 -13.04 -17.40 14.62
N GLU A 167 -12.43 -18.21 15.47
CA GLU A 167 -12.99 -19.51 15.88
C GLU A 167 -14.35 -19.37 16.59
N LYS A 168 -14.52 -18.31 17.39
CA LYS A 168 -15.78 -17.98 18.06
C LYS A 168 -16.83 -17.32 17.14
N GLY A 169 -16.42 -16.91 15.92
CA GLY A 169 -17.25 -16.13 15.01
C GLY A 169 -17.45 -14.68 15.47
N ASP A 170 -16.52 -14.15 16.27
CA ASP A 170 -16.54 -12.78 16.80
C ASP A 170 -15.79 -11.80 15.89
N ASN A 171 -14.93 -12.28 15.01
CA ASN A 171 -14.35 -11.46 13.96
C ASN A 171 -14.15 -12.25 12.65
N ILE A 172 -13.86 -11.52 11.59
CA ILE A 172 -13.34 -12.01 10.31
C ILE A 172 -12.04 -11.26 10.07
N TYR A 173 -10.98 -11.95 9.73
CA TYR A 173 -9.72 -11.33 9.36
C TYR A 173 -9.19 -11.96 8.09
N VAL A 174 -8.99 -11.13 7.07
CA VAL A 174 -8.49 -11.55 5.76
C VAL A 174 -7.19 -10.83 5.43
N VAL A 175 -6.34 -11.52 4.69
CA VAL A 175 -5.06 -11.02 4.22
C VAL A 175 -4.95 -11.18 2.71
N ALA A 176 -4.33 -10.20 2.05
CA ALA A 176 -3.95 -10.28 0.65
C ALA A 176 -2.46 -10.66 0.57
N VAL A 177 -2.17 -11.69 -0.21
CA VAL A 177 -0.82 -12.26 -0.37
C VAL A 177 -0.39 -12.12 -1.82
N VAL A 178 0.82 -11.63 -2.04
CA VAL A 178 1.51 -11.56 -3.33
C VAL A 178 2.92 -12.12 -3.11
N ASP A 179 3.34 -13.10 -3.91
CA ASP A 179 4.65 -13.72 -3.82
C ASP A 179 5.05 -14.12 -2.38
N ASP A 180 4.14 -14.81 -1.70
CA ASP A 180 4.22 -15.26 -0.30
C ASP A 180 4.31 -14.13 0.76
N ASN A 181 4.22 -12.86 0.35
CA ASN A 181 4.23 -11.72 1.26
C ASN A 181 2.82 -11.17 1.47
N ILE A 182 2.49 -10.82 2.72
CA ILE A 182 1.23 -10.16 3.02
C ILE A 182 1.36 -8.68 2.66
N VAL A 183 0.54 -8.25 1.72
CA VAL A 183 0.54 -6.88 1.18
C VAL A 183 -0.69 -6.07 1.59
N GLY A 184 -1.65 -6.69 2.26
CA GLY A 184 -2.82 -6.00 2.78
C GLY A 184 -3.61 -6.85 3.78
N THR A 185 -4.37 -6.17 4.63
CA THR A 185 -5.24 -6.75 5.66
C THR A 185 -6.58 -6.05 5.71
N LEU A 186 -7.60 -6.76 6.16
CA LEU A 186 -8.88 -6.21 6.52
C LEU A 186 -9.55 -7.08 7.57
N GLY A 187 -10.03 -6.44 8.63
CA GLY A 187 -10.78 -7.07 9.71
C GLY A 187 -12.23 -6.62 9.74
N LEU A 188 -13.14 -7.49 10.16
CA LEU A 188 -14.49 -7.15 10.55
C LEU A 188 -14.73 -7.66 11.97
N ASN A 189 -14.87 -6.76 12.92
CA ASN A 189 -15.17 -7.08 14.30
C ASN A 189 -16.68 -7.13 14.50
N ARG A 190 -17.20 -8.31 14.84
CA ARG A 190 -18.62 -8.52 15.08
C ARG A 190 -19.05 -7.91 16.42
N GLU A 191 -20.22 -7.30 16.47
CA GLU A 191 -20.77 -6.77 17.71
C GLU A 191 -21.12 -7.90 18.69
N ASN A 192 -20.74 -7.74 19.95
CA ASN A 192 -20.88 -8.78 20.96
C ASN A 192 -22.29 -8.84 21.58
N HIS A 193 -23.03 -7.73 21.59
CA HIS A 193 -24.35 -7.68 22.21
C HIS A 193 -25.37 -8.42 21.32
N PRO A 194 -26.20 -9.35 21.87
CA PRO A 194 -27.10 -10.20 21.11
C PRO A 194 -28.04 -9.44 20.15
N ILE A 195 -28.55 -8.27 20.54
CA ILE A 195 -29.49 -7.46 19.73
C ILE A 195 -28.82 -6.94 18.45
N VAL A 196 -27.53 -6.67 18.47
CA VAL A 196 -26.76 -6.09 17.36
C VAL A 196 -25.74 -7.05 16.77
N ARG A 197 -25.78 -8.34 17.13
CA ARG A 197 -24.82 -9.34 16.67
C ARG A 197 -24.87 -9.61 15.15
N HIS A 198 -25.84 -9.08 14.46
CA HIS A 198 -25.91 -9.04 13.00
C HIS A 198 -25.13 -7.89 12.39
N ARG A 199 -24.37 -7.13 13.19
CA ARG A 199 -23.54 -6.01 12.78
C ARG A 199 -22.06 -6.33 13.00
N ALA A 200 -21.21 -5.71 12.18
CA ALA A 200 -19.76 -5.70 12.36
C ALA A 200 -19.20 -4.31 12.08
N SER A 201 -18.07 -3.98 12.68
CA SER A 201 -17.28 -2.79 12.37
C SER A 201 -16.04 -3.15 11.55
N LEU A 202 -15.74 -2.32 10.55
CA LEU A 202 -14.49 -2.41 9.77
C LEU A 202 -13.31 -2.12 10.70
N ALA A 203 -12.25 -2.90 10.58
CA ALA A 203 -11.03 -2.75 11.35
C ALA A 203 -9.82 -3.15 10.50
N ASP A 204 -8.64 -2.61 10.85
CA ASP A 204 -7.36 -3.03 10.28
C ASP A 204 -7.34 -3.07 8.73
N GLU A 205 -8.08 -2.16 8.10
CA GLU A 205 -7.97 -1.97 6.65
C GLU A 205 -6.66 -1.24 6.38
N VAL A 206 -5.64 -2.03 6.08
CA VAL A 206 -4.29 -1.54 5.78
C VAL A 206 -3.78 -2.25 4.54
N VAL A 207 -3.30 -1.49 3.58
CA VAL A 207 -2.62 -2.02 2.39
C VAL A 207 -1.24 -1.40 2.30
N ASN A 208 -0.24 -2.23 2.02
CA ASN A 208 1.09 -1.72 1.74
C ASN A 208 1.02 -0.77 0.53
N PRO A 209 1.47 0.47 0.66
CA PRO A 209 1.33 1.49 -0.37
C PRO A 209 1.92 1.12 -1.74
N ALA A 210 2.93 0.24 -1.76
CA ALA A 210 3.48 -0.27 -3.01
C ALA A 210 2.46 -1.07 -3.86
N PHE A 211 1.32 -1.45 -3.26
CA PHE A 211 0.27 -2.27 -3.86
C PHE A 211 -1.10 -1.57 -3.86
N SER A 212 -1.17 -0.27 -3.51
CA SER A 212 -2.42 0.47 -3.35
C SER A 212 -3.27 0.52 -4.62
N ASP A 213 -2.63 0.62 -5.79
CA ASP A 213 -3.33 0.73 -7.09
C ASP A 213 -3.77 -0.62 -7.68
N MET A 214 -3.51 -1.72 -6.99
CA MET A 214 -3.91 -3.08 -7.43
C MET A 214 -5.35 -3.46 -7.04
N GLY A 215 -6.12 -2.53 -6.51
CA GLY A 215 -7.49 -2.80 -6.07
C GLY A 215 -7.59 -3.77 -4.87
N ILE A 216 -6.49 -3.96 -4.13
CA ILE A 216 -6.41 -4.87 -2.98
C ILE A 216 -7.47 -4.56 -1.92
N PRO A 217 -7.76 -3.28 -1.54
CA PRO A 217 -8.82 -3.00 -0.58
C PRO A 217 -10.16 -3.59 -0.99
N ASN A 218 -10.52 -3.48 -2.28
CA ASN A 218 -11.77 -3.99 -2.81
C ASN A 218 -11.81 -5.52 -2.84
N LEU A 219 -10.67 -6.18 -3.14
CA LEU A 219 -10.55 -7.64 -3.09
C LEU A 219 -10.68 -8.18 -1.66
N LEU A 220 -10.00 -7.53 -0.70
CA LEU A 220 -10.09 -7.85 0.72
C LEU A 220 -11.53 -7.71 1.22
N PHE A 221 -12.18 -6.58 0.91
CA PHE A 221 -13.58 -6.34 1.33
C PHE A 221 -14.54 -7.34 0.71
N SER A 222 -14.42 -7.61 -0.59
CA SER A 222 -15.22 -8.64 -1.27
C SER A 222 -15.11 -10.00 -0.59
N LYS A 223 -13.87 -10.40 -0.22
CA LYS A 223 -13.62 -11.68 0.47
C LYS A 223 -14.16 -11.69 1.90
N ALA A 224 -14.01 -10.59 2.62
CA ALA A 224 -14.59 -10.44 3.96
C ALA A 224 -16.13 -10.50 3.93
N LEU A 225 -16.78 -9.94 2.89
CA LEU A 225 -18.23 -10.02 2.68
C LEU A 225 -18.71 -11.47 2.47
N GLU A 226 -17.96 -12.32 1.76
CA GLU A 226 -18.30 -13.73 1.62
C GLU A 226 -18.40 -14.40 2.99
N PHE A 227 -17.42 -14.17 3.87
CA PHE A 227 -17.42 -14.71 5.22
C PHE A 227 -18.47 -14.07 6.13
N ALA A 228 -18.70 -12.77 6.00
CA ALA A 228 -19.70 -12.04 6.77
C ALA A 228 -21.11 -12.63 6.54
N LYS A 229 -21.44 -12.97 5.29
CA LYS A 229 -22.70 -13.64 4.94
C LYS A 229 -22.86 -14.98 5.66
N THR A 230 -21.80 -15.78 5.77
CA THR A 230 -21.86 -17.08 6.45
C THR A 230 -22.08 -16.96 7.97
N LEU A 231 -21.67 -15.83 8.56
CA LEU A 231 -21.87 -15.50 9.98
C LEU A 231 -23.19 -14.78 10.26
N GLY A 232 -24.02 -14.52 9.24
CA GLY A 232 -25.28 -13.79 9.37
C GLY A 232 -25.11 -12.31 9.69
N ILE A 233 -23.98 -11.71 9.34
CA ILE A 233 -23.77 -10.26 9.42
C ILE A 233 -24.59 -9.61 8.31
N LYS A 234 -25.30 -8.55 8.63
CA LYS A 234 -26.17 -7.81 7.70
C LYS A 234 -25.75 -6.37 7.49
N ILE A 235 -25.03 -5.80 8.46
CA ILE A 235 -24.61 -4.40 8.43
C ILE A 235 -23.12 -4.34 8.79
N ILE A 236 -22.36 -3.61 8.00
CA ILE A 236 -20.97 -3.26 8.30
C ILE A 236 -20.89 -1.77 8.50
N THR A 237 -20.27 -1.34 9.60
CA THR A 237 -20.00 0.08 9.87
C THR A 237 -18.50 0.34 9.75
N GLY A 238 -18.15 1.58 9.42
CA GLY A 238 -16.76 2.03 9.38
C GLY A 238 -16.69 3.54 9.50
N SER A 239 -15.49 4.05 9.67
CA SER A 239 -15.26 5.49 9.66
C SER A 239 -13.96 5.84 8.95
N SER A 240 -13.86 7.07 8.45
CA SER A 240 -12.63 7.63 7.93
C SER A 240 -12.42 9.06 8.41
N ARG A 241 -11.19 9.50 8.40
CA ARG A 241 -10.84 10.91 8.52
C ARG A 241 -11.32 11.66 7.27
N ALA A 242 -11.92 12.82 7.45
CA ALA A 242 -12.33 13.69 6.35
C ALA A 242 -11.10 14.10 5.48
N ASN A 243 -11.30 14.16 4.18
CA ASN A 243 -10.28 14.48 3.19
C ASN A 243 -9.09 13.51 3.18
N TYR A 244 -9.33 12.24 3.48
CA TYR A 244 -8.31 11.20 3.50
C TYR A 244 -8.56 10.16 2.40
N PHE A 245 -7.51 9.47 1.95
CA PHE A 245 -7.61 8.50 0.87
C PHE A 245 -8.59 7.34 1.15
N SER A 246 -8.86 7.03 2.42
CA SER A 246 -9.84 6.01 2.81
C SER A 246 -11.28 6.35 2.41
N GLU A 247 -11.63 7.63 2.20
CA GLU A 247 -12.94 8.01 1.65
C GLU A 247 -13.22 7.34 0.30
N ARG A 248 -12.16 7.20 -0.53
CA ARG A 248 -12.27 6.53 -1.83
C ARG A 248 -12.70 5.08 -1.66
N PHE A 249 -12.13 4.35 -0.70
CA PHE A 249 -12.52 2.96 -0.39
C PHE A 249 -14.01 2.86 -0.05
N PHE A 250 -14.52 3.74 0.82
CA PHE A 250 -15.94 3.74 1.19
C PHE A 250 -16.84 4.05 -0.02
N GLY A 251 -16.47 5.01 -0.86
CA GLY A 251 -17.20 5.36 -2.08
C GLY A 251 -17.23 4.23 -3.11
N GLU A 252 -16.08 3.64 -3.43
CA GLU A 252 -15.96 2.54 -4.39
C GLU A 252 -16.73 1.29 -3.94
N ASN A 253 -16.74 0.99 -2.64
CA ASN A 253 -17.47 -0.13 -2.06
C ASN A 253 -18.93 0.19 -1.71
N LYS A 254 -19.46 1.36 -2.14
CA LYS A 254 -20.87 1.75 -1.99
C LYS A 254 -21.34 1.84 -0.53
N PHE A 255 -20.46 2.20 0.38
CA PHE A 255 -20.87 2.58 1.73
C PHE A 255 -21.66 3.87 1.69
N ILE A 256 -22.60 4.00 2.61
CA ILE A 256 -23.45 5.19 2.77
C ILE A 256 -22.96 6.00 3.96
N GLU A 257 -22.64 7.27 3.74
CA GLU A 257 -22.34 8.23 4.83
C GLU A 257 -23.59 8.45 5.68
N ILE A 258 -23.44 8.35 7.00
CA ILE A 258 -24.54 8.53 7.97
C ILE A 258 -24.35 9.73 8.88
N GLY A 259 -23.18 10.32 8.90
CA GLY A 259 -22.91 11.50 9.70
C GLY A 259 -21.45 11.79 9.88
N ARG A 260 -21.19 12.89 10.58
CA ARG A 260 -19.83 13.36 10.89
C ARG A 260 -19.73 13.74 12.36
N ILE A 261 -18.58 13.42 12.96
CA ILE A 261 -18.21 13.85 14.30
C ILE A 261 -17.14 14.93 14.13
N PRO A 262 -17.45 16.21 14.43
CA PRO A 262 -16.45 17.27 14.36
C PRO A 262 -15.27 16.97 15.28
N ASN A 263 -14.05 17.12 14.79
CA ASN A 263 -12.82 16.80 15.51
C ASN A 263 -12.78 15.38 16.11
N GLY A 264 -13.40 14.41 15.45
CA GLY A 264 -13.46 13.02 15.91
C GLY A 264 -12.11 12.29 15.91
N PHE A 265 -11.15 12.74 15.09
CA PHE A 265 -9.78 12.23 15.05
C PHE A 265 -8.78 13.27 15.57
N ILE A 266 -7.82 12.82 16.37
CA ILE A 266 -6.68 13.62 16.85
C ILE A 266 -5.40 12.90 16.44
N GLU A 267 -4.57 13.55 15.62
CA GLU A 267 -3.26 13.03 15.23
C GLU A 267 -2.18 13.50 16.22
N SER A 268 -1.92 12.69 17.24
CA SER A 268 -0.92 13.02 18.28
C SER A 268 0.50 13.18 17.75
N TRP A 269 0.80 12.60 16.60
CA TRP A 269 2.09 12.72 15.91
C TRP A 269 2.19 13.97 15.02
N ASN A 270 1.07 14.66 14.75
CA ASN A 270 0.98 15.88 13.95
C ASN A 270 0.45 17.04 14.80
N ASN A 271 1.20 17.44 15.81
CA ASN A 271 0.88 18.60 16.69
C ASN A 271 -0.54 18.57 17.30
N ASN A 272 -1.14 17.39 17.47
CA ASN A 272 -2.54 17.21 17.89
C ASN A 272 -3.55 17.87 16.93
N GLU A 273 -3.27 17.91 15.66
CA GLU A 273 -4.26 18.33 14.66
C GLU A 273 -5.51 17.45 14.75
N THR A 274 -6.65 18.10 14.59
CA THR A 274 -7.96 17.44 14.67
C THR A 274 -8.61 17.43 13.31
N TYR A 275 -9.33 16.34 13.04
CA TYR A 275 -10.06 16.15 11.80
C TYR A 275 -11.44 15.60 12.07
N ASP A 276 -12.39 15.95 11.22
CA ASP A 276 -13.74 15.37 11.32
C ASP A 276 -13.67 13.87 11.00
N GLU A 277 -14.42 13.08 11.76
CA GLU A 277 -14.66 11.67 11.49
C GLU A 277 -15.93 11.52 10.69
N ILE A 278 -15.84 10.87 9.52
CA ILE A 278 -17.00 10.53 8.69
C ILE A 278 -17.41 9.11 8.99
N LEU A 279 -18.68 8.92 9.34
CA LEU A 279 -19.26 7.63 9.68
C LEU A 279 -19.99 7.03 8.48
N TYR A 280 -19.79 5.74 8.26
CA TYR A 280 -20.34 5.00 7.14
C TYR A 280 -21.02 3.71 7.57
N TYR A 281 -21.97 3.25 6.76
CA TYR A 281 -22.47 1.87 6.84
C TYR A 281 -22.61 1.25 5.45
N TYR A 282 -22.53 -0.06 5.44
CA TYR A 282 -22.80 -0.91 4.28
C TYR A 282 -23.83 -1.96 4.66
N GLN A 283 -24.84 -2.15 3.81
CA GLN A 283 -25.86 -3.18 4.01
C GLN A 283 -25.58 -4.37 3.06
N ILE A 284 -25.44 -5.57 3.66
CA ILE A 284 -25.20 -6.81 2.93
C ILE A 284 -26.50 -7.34 2.33
#